data_05cdc65320c6506824175e9095ecd7fd
#
_entry.id   05cdc65320c6506824175e9095ecd7fd
#
_cell.length_a   1.000
_cell.length_b   1.000
_cell.length_c   1.000
_cell.angle_alpha   90.00
_cell.angle_beta   90.00
_cell.angle_gamma   90.00
#
_symmetry.space_group_name_H-M   'P 1'
#
loop_
_entity.id
_entity.type
_entity.pdbx_description
1 polymer ?
#
loop_
_entity_poly.entity_id
_entity_poly.type
_entity_poly.pdbx_seq_one_letter_code
_entity_poly.pdbx_strand_id
1 'polypeptide(L)'
;NEIKELADEELIEIEKILTDLSLLAAQSVEDILYDMETLVALDFIFARAKFARSYMGSQPIFNTEGMIDIKAGRHPLLEKHTVVPVDIRLGEDYNLLIVTGPNTGGKTVSLKTLGLFTLMGQAGLHIPAMEGSRLTVVDDVFADIGDEQSIEQSLSTFSSHMSNIVYIMNHATPNTLCLFDELGGGTDPTEGAA
;
A
#
# COMPACT_ATOMS: atom_id res chain seq x y z
N ASN A 1 -64.91 11.43 -8.81
CA ASN A 1 -64.33 12.62 -8.11
C ASN A 1 -63.89 12.28 -6.68
N GLU A 2 -64.74 11.58 -5.89
CA GLU A 2 -64.43 11.25 -4.48
C GLU A 2 -63.13 10.43 -4.29
N ILE A 3 -62.83 9.44 -5.17
CA ILE A 3 -61.55 8.68 -5.10
C ILE A 3 -60.33 9.56 -5.36
N LYS A 4 -60.49 10.54 -6.24
CA LYS A 4 -59.38 11.48 -6.52
C LYS A 4 -59.16 12.44 -5.38
N GLU A 5 -60.23 12.92 -4.76
CA GLU A 5 -60.15 13.81 -3.57
C GLU A 5 -59.51 13.09 -2.39
N LEU A 6 -59.84 11.81 -2.12
CA LEU A 6 -59.22 11.00 -1.10
C LEU A 6 -57.73 10.73 -1.36
N ALA A 7 -57.35 10.50 -2.63
CA ALA A 7 -55.97 10.32 -3.02
C ALA A 7 -55.14 11.62 -2.85
N ASP A 8 -55.72 12.76 -3.14
CA ASP A 8 -55.07 14.07 -2.92
C ASP A 8 -54.92 14.39 -1.40
N GLU A 9 -55.94 14.04 -0.60
CA GLU A 9 -55.86 14.18 0.88
C GLU A 9 -54.83 13.24 1.48
N GLU A 10 -54.69 12.00 1.00
CA GLU A 10 -53.64 11.06 1.43
C GLU A 10 -52.24 11.64 1.17
N LEU A 11 -51.99 12.20 -0.03
CA LEU A 11 -50.70 12.81 -0.37
C LEU A 11 -50.38 13.99 0.53
N ILE A 12 -51.34 14.84 0.85
CA ILE A 12 -51.15 15.97 1.75
C ILE A 12 -50.77 15.51 3.16
N GLU A 13 -51.46 14.46 3.67
CA GLU A 13 -51.13 13.93 5.01
C GLU A 13 -49.79 13.22 5.04
N ILE A 14 -49.39 12.50 3.98
CA ILE A 14 -48.04 11.94 3.85
C ILE A 14 -46.97 13.03 3.88
N GLU A 15 -47.17 14.10 3.10
CA GLU A 15 -46.22 15.22 3.04
C GLU A 15 -46.07 15.92 4.41
N LYS A 16 -47.17 16.08 5.14
CA LYS A 16 -47.17 16.63 6.47
C LYS A 16 -46.40 15.76 7.47
N ILE A 17 -46.67 14.43 7.47
CA ILE A 17 -45.93 13.47 8.33
C ILE A 17 -44.45 13.49 8.03
N LEU A 18 -44.06 13.46 6.74
CA LEU A 18 -42.66 13.52 6.34
C LEU A 18 -41.97 14.84 6.76
N THR A 19 -42.71 15.95 6.67
CA THR A 19 -42.20 17.24 7.10
C THR A 19 -41.98 17.28 8.62
N ASP A 20 -42.95 16.80 9.41
CA ASP A 20 -42.83 16.73 10.86
C ASP A 20 -41.66 15.82 11.30
N LEU A 21 -41.48 14.66 10.66
CA LEU A 21 -40.36 13.77 10.92
C LEU A 21 -39.01 14.41 10.55
N SER A 22 -38.95 15.11 9.40
CA SER A 22 -37.76 15.83 8.97
C SER A 22 -37.38 16.95 9.93
N LEU A 23 -38.36 17.72 10.44
CA LEU A 23 -38.14 18.75 11.44
C LEU A 23 -37.65 18.17 12.79
N LEU A 24 -38.18 17.00 13.17
CA LEU A 24 -37.72 16.30 14.37
C LEU A 24 -36.26 15.87 14.23
N ALA A 25 -35.89 15.28 13.08
CA ALA A 25 -34.51 14.88 12.77
C ALA A 25 -33.57 16.09 12.70
N ALA A 26 -34.04 17.22 12.14
CA ALA A 26 -33.24 18.44 12.04
C ALA A 26 -32.83 19.03 13.39
N GLN A 27 -33.61 18.79 14.46
CA GLN A 27 -33.24 19.22 15.81
C GLN A 27 -31.99 18.53 16.37
N SER A 28 -31.62 17.34 15.84
CA SER A 28 -30.49 16.57 16.30
C SER A 28 -29.44 16.39 15.17
N VAL A 29 -29.49 17.21 14.12
CA VAL A 29 -28.62 17.02 12.94
C VAL A 29 -27.14 17.13 13.29
N GLU A 30 -26.75 18.02 14.18
CA GLU A 30 -25.35 18.18 14.60
C GLU A 30 -24.85 16.96 15.36
N ASP A 31 -25.64 16.41 16.27
CA ASP A 31 -25.31 15.19 17.00
C ASP A 31 -25.22 13.97 16.04
N ILE A 32 -26.15 13.86 15.09
CA ILE A 32 -26.16 12.78 14.10
C ILE A 32 -24.91 12.84 13.21
N LEU A 33 -24.53 14.04 12.76
CA LEU A 33 -23.32 14.22 11.95
C LEU A 33 -22.06 13.88 12.73
N TYR A 34 -21.96 14.31 13.97
CA TYR A 34 -20.84 13.99 14.86
C TYR A 34 -20.74 12.49 15.11
N ASP A 35 -21.87 11.83 15.39
CA ASP A 35 -21.92 10.38 15.57
C ASP A 35 -21.50 9.63 14.30
N MET A 36 -21.94 10.09 13.11
CA MET A 36 -21.53 9.50 11.84
C MET A 36 -20.01 9.61 11.61
N GLU A 37 -19.41 10.78 11.85
CA GLU A 37 -17.96 10.96 11.75
C GLU A 37 -17.21 10.06 12.72
N THR A 38 -17.69 9.96 13.95
CA THR A 38 -17.12 9.09 14.98
C THR A 38 -17.21 7.62 14.59
N LEU A 39 -18.34 7.16 14.07
CA LEU A 39 -18.54 5.80 13.61
C LEU A 39 -17.63 5.45 12.43
N VAL A 40 -17.47 6.36 11.46
CA VAL A 40 -16.55 6.17 10.33
C VAL A 40 -15.10 6.04 10.83
N ALA A 41 -14.68 6.89 11.77
CA ALA A 41 -13.34 6.81 12.36
C ALA A 41 -13.12 5.46 13.10
N LEU A 42 -14.10 5.03 13.88
CA LEU A 42 -14.05 3.74 14.60
C LEU A 42 -14.02 2.56 13.64
N ASP A 43 -14.87 2.56 12.61
CA ASP A 43 -14.89 1.48 11.60
C ASP A 43 -13.53 1.36 10.91
N PHE A 44 -12.91 2.49 10.53
CA PHE A 44 -11.58 2.51 9.93
C PHE A 44 -10.50 1.96 10.88
N ILE A 45 -10.53 2.31 12.17
CA ILE A 45 -9.61 1.77 13.19
C ILE A 45 -9.78 0.25 13.30
N PHE A 46 -11.02 -0.23 13.39
CA PHE A 46 -11.30 -1.66 13.48
C PHE A 46 -10.93 -2.41 12.20
N ALA A 47 -11.16 -1.83 11.03
CA ALA A 47 -10.75 -2.41 9.75
C ALA A 47 -9.24 -2.62 9.69
N ARG A 48 -8.46 -1.60 10.07
CA ARG A 48 -6.98 -1.68 10.14
C ARG A 48 -6.52 -2.72 11.16
N ALA A 49 -7.12 -2.78 12.32
CA ALA A 49 -6.80 -3.76 13.36
C ALA A 49 -7.11 -5.20 12.90
N LYS A 50 -8.26 -5.44 12.28
CA LYS A 50 -8.63 -6.74 11.70
C LYS A 50 -7.66 -7.14 10.59
N PHE A 51 -7.32 -6.19 9.71
CA PHE A 51 -6.37 -6.40 8.63
C PHE A 51 -4.99 -6.78 9.17
N ALA A 52 -4.45 -6.03 10.14
CA ALA A 52 -3.17 -6.34 10.79
C ALA A 52 -3.17 -7.76 11.41
N ARG A 53 -4.24 -8.15 12.11
CA ARG A 53 -4.39 -9.51 12.65
C ARG A 53 -4.43 -10.59 11.58
N SER A 54 -4.96 -10.29 10.41
CA SER A 54 -5.11 -11.26 9.33
C SER A 54 -3.76 -11.82 8.83
N TYR A 55 -2.69 -11.04 8.91
CA TYR A 55 -1.33 -11.44 8.52
C TYR A 55 -0.30 -11.37 9.68
N MET A 56 -0.76 -11.28 10.93
CA MET A 56 0.08 -11.17 12.12
C MET A 56 1.03 -9.95 12.06
N GLY A 57 0.52 -8.81 11.63
CA GLY A 57 1.28 -7.59 11.48
C GLY A 57 1.65 -6.96 12.82
N SER A 58 2.85 -6.40 12.90
CA SER A 58 3.34 -5.55 13.99
C SER A 58 3.51 -4.10 13.54
N GLN A 59 3.43 -3.19 14.49
CA GLN A 59 3.64 -1.77 14.22
C GLN A 59 5.14 -1.52 13.96
N PRO A 60 5.52 -0.96 12.79
CA PRO A 60 6.90 -0.57 12.55
C PRO A 60 7.27 0.69 13.34
N ILE A 61 8.55 0.80 13.73
CA ILE A 61 9.12 1.99 14.34
C ILE A 61 9.63 2.89 13.21
N PHE A 62 9.07 4.09 13.08
CA PHE A 62 9.51 5.04 12.06
C PHE A 62 10.68 5.88 12.54
N ASN A 63 11.57 6.22 11.59
CA ASN A 63 12.68 7.16 11.76
C ASN A 63 12.82 8.04 10.51
N THR A 64 13.62 9.11 10.65
CA THR A 64 13.98 10.05 9.59
C THR A 64 15.48 10.01 9.26
N GLU A 65 16.18 9.00 9.75
CA GLU A 65 17.63 8.83 9.62
C GLU A 65 18.01 7.98 8.39
N GLY A 66 17.02 7.57 7.60
CA GLY A 66 17.24 6.71 6.43
C GLY A 66 17.36 5.22 6.78
N MET A 67 17.14 4.82 8.04
CA MET A 67 17.37 3.44 8.49
C MET A 67 16.16 2.54 8.24
N ILE A 68 16.40 1.40 7.61
CA ILE A 68 15.46 0.29 7.47
C ILE A 68 16.06 -0.94 8.14
N ASP A 69 15.34 -1.55 9.08
CA ASP A 69 15.70 -2.82 9.75
C ASP A 69 14.44 -3.68 9.85
N ILE A 70 14.19 -4.51 8.85
CA ILE A 70 13.06 -5.44 8.82
C ILE A 70 13.54 -6.78 9.37
N LYS A 71 12.85 -7.30 10.37
CA LYS A 71 13.14 -8.57 11.04
C LYS A 71 12.06 -9.58 10.72
N ALA A 72 12.46 -10.71 10.18
CA ALA A 72 11.58 -11.82 9.80
C ALA A 72 10.34 -11.37 9.01
N GLY A 73 10.54 -10.46 8.06
CA GLY A 73 9.50 -9.94 7.18
C GLY A 73 8.92 -11.03 6.27
N ARG A 74 7.59 -11.10 6.16
CA ARG A 74 6.87 -12.06 5.31
C ARG A 74 6.00 -11.32 4.31
N HIS A 75 6.14 -11.62 3.04
CA HIS A 75 5.31 -10.98 2.01
C HIS A 75 3.81 -11.26 2.27
N PRO A 76 2.95 -10.24 2.47
CA PRO A 76 1.58 -10.42 2.97
C PRO A 76 0.65 -11.16 1.99
N LEU A 77 0.98 -11.17 0.70
CA LEU A 77 0.20 -11.84 -0.35
C LEU A 77 0.65 -13.28 -0.61
N LEU A 78 1.71 -13.76 0.06
CA LEU A 78 2.13 -15.15 -0.01
C LEU A 78 1.48 -15.97 1.10
N GLU A 79 1.40 -17.28 0.88
CA GLU A 79 0.81 -18.19 1.84
C GLU A 79 1.62 -18.22 3.16
N LYS A 80 0.95 -18.00 4.29
CA LYS A 80 1.55 -17.80 5.60
C LYS A 80 2.48 -18.95 6.06
N HIS A 81 2.16 -20.18 5.66
CA HIS A 81 2.87 -21.36 6.12
C HIS A 81 4.08 -21.70 5.24
N THR A 82 4.12 -21.19 4.02
CA THR A 82 5.16 -21.49 3.03
C THR A 82 6.12 -20.32 2.81
N VAL A 83 5.68 -19.09 3.12
CA VAL A 83 6.51 -17.89 2.94
C VAL A 83 7.73 -17.92 3.87
N VAL A 84 8.92 -17.82 3.26
CA VAL A 84 10.17 -17.72 4.00
C VAL A 84 10.34 -16.29 4.51
N PRO A 85 10.59 -16.09 5.81
CA PRO A 85 10.84 -14.76 6.34
C PRO A 85 12.20 -14.24 5.87
N VAL A 86 12.28 -12.92 5.65
CA VAL A 86 13.51 -12.23 5.25
C VAL A 86 13.88 -11.15 6.25
N ASP A 87 15.17 -10.99 6.51
CA ASP A 87 15.75 -9.86 7.23
C ASP A 87 16.36 -8.90 6.21
N ILE A 88 16.03 -7.60 6.31
CA ILE A 88 16.55 -6.58 5.40
C ILE A 88 17.05 -5.41 6.22
N ARG A 89 18.32 -5.01 6.01
CA ARG A 89 18.92 -3.83 6.63
C ARG A 89 19.45 -2.88 5.58
N LEU A 90 19.25 -1.60 5.78
CA LEU A 90 19.72 -0.53 4.90
C LEU A 90 19.76 0.79 5.70
N GLY A 91 20.70 1.68 5.37
CA GLY A 91 20.72 3.05 5.90
C GLY A 91 21.53 3.24 7.17
N GLU A 92 22.10 2.19 7.80
CA GLU A 92 23.00 2.31 8.95
C GLU A 92 24.45 2.48 8.50
N ASP A 93 25.01 1.47 7.84
CA ASP A 93 26.39 1.44 7.36
C ASP A 93 26.49 1.65 5.83
N TYR A 94 25.40 1.46 5.12
CA TYR A 94 25.33 1.51 3.65
C TYR A 94 23.95 1.91 3.15
N ASN A 95 23.94 2.66 2.04
CA ASN A 95 22.70 3.14 1.39
C ASN A 95 22.36 2.36 0.12
N LEU A 96 23.17 1.38 -0.23
CA LEU A 96 22.97 0.50 -1.38
C LEU A 96 23.09 -0.95 -0.96
N LEU A 97 22.06 -1.74 -1.25
CA LEU A 97 22.01 -3.18 -1.01
C LEU A 97 21.89 -3.92 -2.34
N ILE A 98 22.91 -4.71 -2.68
CA ILE A 98 22.90 -5.57 -3.87
C ILE A 98 22.61 -7.00 -3.42
N VAL A 99 21.51 -7.55 -3.92
CA VAL A 99 21.08 -8.92 -3.63
C VAL A 99 21.39 -9.80 -4.82
N THR A 100 22.31 -10.76 -4.66
CA THR A 100 22.71 -11.71 -5.70
C THR A 100 22.27 -13.14 -5.35
N GLY A 101 22.15 -13.98 -6.35
CA GLY A 101 21.78 -15.39 -6.16
C GLY A 101 20.88 -15.93 -7.27
N PRO A 102 20.47 -17.20 -7.22
CA PRO A 102 19.59 -17.79 -8.22
C PRO A 102 18.19 -17.16 -8.18
N ASN A 103 17.44 -17.20 -9.30
CA ASN A 103 16.10 -16.60 -9.39
C ASN A 103 15.10 -17.24 -8.42
N THR A 104 15.29 -18.51 -8.08
CA THR A 104 14.49 -19.23 -7.07
C THR A 104 14.81 -18.83 -5.63
N GLY A 105 15.81 -17.98 -5.41
CA GLY A 105 16.27 -17.56 -4.07
C GLY A 105 15.44 -16.45 -3.41
N GLY A 106 14.36 -15.98 -4.05
CA GLY A 106 13.46 -14.97 -3.46
C GLY A 106 13.94 -13.52 -3.59
N LYS A 107 14.89 -13.21 -4.49
CA LYS A 107 15.38 -11.82 -4.72
C LYS A 107 14.23 -10.84 -4.98
N THR A 108 13.47 -11.09 -6.03
CA THR A 108 12.32 -10.27 -6.43
C THR A 108 11.28 -10.15 -5.32
N VAL A 109 11.01 -11.25 -4.60
CA VAL A 109 10.09 -11.24 -3.46
C VAL A 109 10.60 -10.34 -2.34
N SER A 110 11.90 -10.34 -2.05
CA SER A 110 12.51 -9.48 -1.04
C SER A 110 12.38 -8.00 -1.41
N LEU A 111 12.64 -7.63 -2.67
CA LEU A 111 12.44 -6.26 -3.17
C LEU A 111 10.97 -5.83 -3.08
N LYS A 112 10.05 -6.66 -3.56
CA LYS A 112 8.61 -6.40 -3.46
C LYS A 112 8.15 -6.28 -2.01
N THR A 113 8.70 -7.09 -1.10
CA THR A 113 8.39 -7.03 0.33
C THR A 113 8.84 -5.70 0.94
N LEU A 114 10.06 -5.25 0.64
CA LEU A 114 10.59 -3.99 1.13
C LEU A 114 9.74 -2.81 0.67
N GLY A 115 9.45 -2.70 -0.62
CA GLY A 115 8.62 -1.63 -1.18
C GLY A 115 7.22 -1.63 -0.58
N LEU A 116 6.58 -2.80 -0.51
CA LEU A 116 5.24 -2.93 0.03
C LEU A 116 5.19 -2.56 1.53
N PHE A 117 6.18 -2.98 2.34
CA PHE A 117 6.23 -2.62 3.75
C PHE A 117 6.41 -1.13 3.97
N THR A 118 7.24 -0.48 3.16
CA THR A 118 7.42 0.98 3.20
C THR A 118 6.10 1.69 2.93
N LEU A 119 5.39 1.30 1.87
CA LEU A 119 4.09 1.88 1.51
C LEU A 119 3.01 1.57 2.56
N MET A 120 2.93 0.32 3.04
CA MET A 120 1.99 -0.08 4.10
C MET A 120 2.24 0.72 5.38
N GLY A 121 3.48 0.80 5.82
CA GLY A 121 3.85 1.53 7.02
C GLY A 121 3.50 3.01 6.92
N GLN A 122 3.86 3.69 5.82
CA GLN A 122 3.54 5.10 5.61
C GLN A 122 2.02 5.36 5.47
N ALA A 123 1.25 4.37 4.99
CA ALA A 123 -0.21 4.42 5.04
C ALA A 123 -0.79 4.16 6.45
N GLY A 124 0.06 3.98 7.46
CA GLY A 124 -0.33 3.72 8.84
C GLY A 124 -0.84 2.30 9.09
N LEU A 125 -0.48 1.34 8.25
CA LEU A 125 -0.76 -0.08 8.45
C LEU A 125 0.38 -0.75 9.21
N HIS A 126 0.07 -1.80 9.94
CA HIS A 126 1.07 -2.72 10.46
C HIS A 126 1.72 -3.51 9.32
N ILE A 127 2.93 -4.01 9.53
CA ILE A 127 3.64 -4.83 8.55
C ILE A 127 3.81 -6.26 9.07
N PRO A 128 3.77 -7.29 8.22
CA PRO A 128 3.98 -8.68 8.64
C PRO A 128 5.47 -8.96 8.87
N ALA A 129 6.00 -8.37 9.92
CA ALA A 129 7.39 -8.49 10.37
C ALA A 129 7.44 -8.64 11.89
N MET A 130 8.59 -9.01 12.44
CA MET A 130 8.79 -9.12 13.88
C MET A 130 8.73 -7.73 14.53
N GLU A 131 8.23 -7.69 15.75
CA GLU A 131 8.20 -6.47 16.57
C GLU A 131 9.59 -5.85 16.71
N GLY A 132 9.66 -4.52 16.69
CA GLY A 132 10.90 -3.78 16.68
C GLY A 132 11.54 -3.62 15.30
N SER A 133 10.86 -4.02 14.23
CA SER A 133 11.24 -3.65 12.86
C SER A 133 11.13 -2.15 12.65
N ARG A 134 12.08 -1.57 11.91
CA ARG A 134 12.19 -0.14 11.66
C ARG A 134 12.00 0.17 10.19
N LEU A 135 11.33 1.26 9.90
CA LEU A 135 11.18 1.84 8.56
C LEU A 135 11.58 3.31 8.61
N THR A 136 12.14 3.80 7.52
CA THR A 136 12.33 5.24 7.35
C THR A 136 11.13 5.86 6.63
N VAL A 137 10.89 7.15 6.87
CA VAL A 137 9.94 7.93 6.08
C VAL A 137 10.64 8.33 4.79
N VAL A 138 10.06 7.99 3.66
CA VAL A 138 10.56 8.35 2.33
C VAL A 138 9.57 9.25 1.59
N ASP A 139 10.10 10.08 0.67
CA ASP A 139 9.26 10.95 -0.17
C ASP A 139 8.53 10.13 -1.21
N ASP A 140 9.24 9.18 -1.84
CA ASP A 140 8.73 8.32 -2.90
C ASP A 140 9.31 6.90 -2.81
N VAL A 141 8.60 5.95 -3.41
CA VAL A 141 9.06 4.59 -3.64
C VAL A 141 9.01 4.32 -5.14
N PHE A 142 10.14 4.26 -5.79
CA PHE A 142 10.24 3.87 -7.19
C PHE A 142 10.61 2.40 -7.32
N ALA A 143 9.97 1.72 -8.27
CA ALA A 143 10.24 0.32 -8.54
C ALA A 143 10.36 0.07 -10.04
N ASP A 144 11.45 -0.56 -10.44
CA ASP A 144 11.64 -1.15 -11.74
C ASP A 144 11.78 -2.67 -11.55
N ILE A 145 10.63 -3.34 -11.46
CA ILE A 145 10.49 -4.76 -11.18
C ILE A 145 9.57 -5.35 -12.24
N GLY A 146 10.13 -6.03 -13.22
CA GLY A 146 9.39 -6.64 -14.32
C GLY A 146 9.46 -8.16 -14.32
N ASP A 147 8.41 -8.85 -14.79
CA ASP A 147 8.43 -10.29 -15.10
C ASP A 147 8.73 -10.46 -16.58
N GLU A 148 9.92 -10.97 -16.92
CA GLU A 148 10.29 -11.38 -18.29
C GLU A 148 9.62 -12.72 -18.66
N GLN A 149 8.30 -12.73 -18.85
CA GLN A 149 7.61 -13.99 -19.20
C GLN A 149 7.24 -14.17 -20.67
N SER A 150 7.69 -13.32 -21.60
CA SER A 150 7.47 -13.57 -23.04
C SER A 150 8.64 -13.15 -23.92
N ILE A 151 9.16 -14.11 -24.66
CA ILE A 151 10.28 -13.95 -25.61
C ILE A 151 9.94 -12.93 -26.74
N GLU A 152 8.68 -12.74 -27.06
CA GLU A 152 8.23 -11.81 -28.11
C GLU A 152 8.17 -10.33 -27.65
N GLN A 153 8.31 -10.05 -26.35
CA GLN A 153 8.28 -8.71 -25.78
C GLN A 153 9.67 -8.14 -25.40
N SER A 154 10.75 -8.90 -25.57
CA SER A 154 12.08 -8.55 -25.03
C SER A 154 12.62 -7.17 -25.44
N LEU A 155 12.42 -6.73 -26.69
CA LEU A 155 12.91 -5.42 -27.16
C LEU A 155 12.07 -4.24 -26.65
N SER A 156 10.76 -4.45 -26.49
CA SER A 156 9.87 -3.42 -25.91
C SER A 156 10.06 -3.33 -24.41
N THR A 157 10.39 -4.47 -23.76
CA THR A 157 10.65 -4.57 -22.31
C THR A 157 11.93 -3.84 -21.93
N PHE A 158 13.04 -4.07 -22.65
CA PHE A 158 14.30 -3.35 -22.42
C PHE A 158 14.15 -1.82 -22.56
N SER A 159 13.51 -1.38 -23.63
CA SER A 159 13.25 0.06 -23.84
C SER A 159 12.36 0.65 -22.73
N SER A 160 11.39 -0.11 -22.22
CA SER A 160 10.52 0.29 -21.14
C SER A 160 11.30 0.41 -19.81
N HIS A 161 12.13 -0.59 -19.48
CA HIS A 161 13.01 -0.55 -18.30
C HIS A 161 13.96 0.65 -18.35
N MET A 162 14.63 0.87 -19.50
CA MET A 162 15.53 2.03 -19.66
C MET A 162 14.80 3.36 -19.47
N SER A 163 13.62 3.50 -20.04
CA SER A 163 12.82 4.71 -19.87
C SER A 163 12.41 4.92 -18.41
N ASN A 164 12.05 3.86 -17.71
CA ASN A 164 11.70 3.90 -16.29
C ASN A 164 12.92 4.26 -15.42
N ILE A 165 14.07 3.63 -15.67
CA ILE A 165 15.33 3.96 -14.98
C ILE A 165 15.70 5.43 -15.16
N VAL A 166 15.63 5.95 -16.40
CA VAL A 166 15.89 7.38 -16.68
C VAL A 166 14.89 8.28 -15.96
N TYR A 167 13.63 7.88 -15.91
CA TYR A 167 12.61 8.60 -15.14
C TYR A 167 12.96 8.64 -13.64
N ILE A 168 13.30 7.49 -13.05
CA ILE A 168 13.69 7.39 -11.64
C ILE A 168 14.91 8.27 -11.36
N MET A 169 15.96 8.19 -12.19
CA MET A 169 17.18 9.00 -12.03
C MET A 169 16.90 10.51 -12.03
N ASN A 170 15.90 10.95 -12.78
CA ASN A 170 15.55 12.38 -12.87
C ASN A 170 14.63 12.86 -11.73
N HIS A 171 13.96 11.94 -11.03
CA HIS A 171 12.95 12.29 -10.02
C HIS A 171 13.32 11.83 -8.61
N ALA A 172 14.26 10.89 -8.47
CA ALA A 172 14.70 10.43 -7.17
C ALA A 172 15.38 11.55 -6.37
N THR A 173 14.99 11.68 -5.12
CA THR A 173 15.60 12.56 -4.13
C THR A 173 16.55 11.74 -3.23
N PRO A 174 17.37 12.38 -2.39
CA PRO A 174 18.16 11.65 -1.38
C PRO A 174 17.33 10.82 -0.40
N ASN A 175 16.03 11.11 -0.30
CA ASN A 175 15.09 10.44 0.59
C ASN A 175 14.09 9.55 -0.17
N THR A 176 14.48 9.00 -1.31
CA THR A 176 13.66 8.12 -2.13
C THR A 176 14.14 6.67 -2.02
N LEU A 177 13.22 5.73 -1.87
CA LEU A 177 13.52 4.30 -1.97
C LEU A 177 13.41 3.85 -3.42
N CYS A 178 14.53 3.42 -4.01
CA CYS A 178 14.59 2.89 -5.37
C CYS A 178 14.82 1.37 -5.34
N LEU A 179 13.98 0.63 -6.04
CA LEU A 179 14.00 -0.83 -6.10
C LEU A 179 14.18 -1.27 -7.56
N PHE A 180 15.28 -1.94 -7.85
CA PHE A 180 15.60 -2.42 -9.18
C PHE A 180 15.77 -3.94 -9.17
N ASP A 181 15.08 -4.62 -10.07
CA ASP A 181 15.29 -6.06 -10.32
C ASP A 181 15.96 -6.25 -11.68
N GLU A 182 16.97 -7.10 -11.73
CA GLU A 182 17.70 -7.47 -12.97
C GLU A 182 18.20 -6.27 -13.81
N LEU A 183 18.89 -5.31 -13.15
CA LEU A 183 19.53 -4.18 -13.85
C LEU A 183 20.41 -4.68 -14.99
N GLY A 184 20.15 -4.20 -16.22
CA GLY A 184 20.86 -4.66 -17.44
C GLY A 184 20.33 -5.97 -18.01
N GLY A 185 19.24 -6.52 -17.49
CA GLY A 185 18.54 -7.66 -18.11
C GLY A 185 18.02 -7.30 -19.51
N GLY A 186 17.95 -8.29 -20.41
CA GLY A 186 17.44 -8.11 -21.78
C GLY A 186 18.40 -7.45 -22.77
N THR A 187 19.66 -7.16 -22.39
CA THR A 187 20.72 -6.67 -23.31
C THR A 187 21.84 -7.72 -23.48
N ASP A 188 22.82 -7.42 -24.33
CA ASP A 188 24.01 -8.26 -24.47
C ASP A 188 24.73 -8.39 -23.12
N PRO A 189 25.14 -9.63 -22.71
CA PRO A 189 25.77 -9.85 -21.41
C PRO A 189 27.04 -9.02 -21.16
N THR A 190 27.75 -8.61 -22.21
CA THR A 190 28.95 -7.76 -22.09
C THR A 190 28.59 -6.29 -21.90
N GLU A 191 27.49 -5.84 -22.43
CA GLU A 191 26.97 -4.47 -22.23
C GLU A 191 26.21 -4.34 -20.92
N GLY A 192 25.48 -5.37 -20.52
CA GLY A 192 24.72 -5.38 -19.25
C GLY A 192 25.60 -5.49 -18.00
N ALA A 193 26.88 -5.89 -18.14
CA ALA A 193 27.84 -6.02 -17.03
C ALA A 193 28.72 -4.75 -16.82
N ALA A 194 28.59 -3.74 -17.68
CA ALA A 194 29.36 -2.49 -17.61
C ALA A 194 28.63 -1.45 -16.74
#